data_01b3349e534561fc1902d411e2916712
#
_entry.id   01b3349e534561fc1902d411e2916712
#
_cell.length_a   1.000
_cell.length_b   1.000
_cell.length_c   1.000
_cell.angle_alpha   90.00
_cell.angle_beta   90.00
_cell.angle_gamma   90.00
#
_symmetry.space_group_name_H-M   'P 1'
#
loop_
_entity.id
_entity.type
_entity.pdbx_description
1 polymer ?
#
loop_
_entity_poly.entity_id
_entity_poly.type
_entity_poly.pdbx_seq_one_letter_code
_entity_poly.pdbx_strand_id
1 'polypeptide(L)'
;MRTATVIAATLVLGTIVAAQQPLFKRTVVQQADLSTPGREVIQAVGEFQPGGTPGRHTHAGEEVGYILEGTLSVEQGDKPAVIFKAGQGFVIPAGQIHNATNTGTGVAKILATYIVEKGKPLATPAK
;
A
#
# COMPACT_ATOMS: atom_id res chain seq x y z
N MET A 1 -51.81 -0.15 51.21
CA MET A 1 -50.87 0.72 50.46
C MET A 1 -49.85 -0.17 49.74
N ARG A 2 -49.90 -0.27 48.40
CA ARG A 2 -48.94 -1.04 47.61
C ARG A 2 -47.96 -0.05 46.98
N THR A 3 -46.70 -0.08 47.39
CA THR A 3 -45.62 0.72 46.81
C THR A 3 -45.14 0.07 45.55
N ALA A 4 -45.34 0.73 44.40
CA ALA A 4 -44.78 0.31 43.13
C ALA A 4 -43.33 0.81 42.97
N THR A 5 -42.40 -0.12 42.88
CA THR A 5 -40.99 0.18 42.59
C THR A 5 -40.80 0.31 41.08
N VAL A 6 -40.46 1.50 40.62
CA VAL A 6 -40.12 1.76 39.23
C VAL A 6 -38.62 1.46 39.05
N ILE A 7 -38.28 0.43 38.25
CA ILE A 7 -36.90 0.13 37.85
C ILE A 7 -36.62 0.90 36.57
N ALA A 8 -35.77 1.91 36.68
CA ALA A 8 -35.25 2.64 35.51
C ALA A 8 -34.14 1.82 34.86
N ALA A 9 -34.39 1.30 33.67
CA ALA A 9 -33.39 0.63 32.85
C ALA A 9 -32.55 1.69 32.10
N THR A 10 -31.30 1.83 32.47
CA THR A 10 -30.34 2.72 31.79
C THR A 10 -29.80 2.01 30.56
N LEU A 11 -30.20 2.46 29.37
CA LEU A 11 -29.69 1.97 28.09
C LEU A 11 -28.30 2.58 27.85
N VAL A 12 -27.25 1.79 27.98
CA VAL A 12 -25.89 2.20 27.59
C VAL A 12 -25.75 2.02 26.08
N LEU A 13 -25.84 3.11 25.32
CA LEU A 13 -25.47 3.11 23.90
C LEU A 13 -23.96 3.02 23.78
N GLY A 14 -23.44 1.84 23.51
CA GLY A 14 -22.04 1.65 23.11
C GLY A 14 -21.82 2.23 21.72
N THR A 15 -20.99 3.25 21.59
CA THR A 15 -20.51 3.75 20.31
C THR A 15 -19.54 2.73 19.71
N ILE A 16 -19.95 2.05 18.65
CA ILE A 16 -19.03 1.20 17.87
C ILE A 16 -18.15 2.15 17.04
N VAL A 17 -16.91 2.35 17.47
CA VAL A 17 -15.89 3.01 16.63
C VAL A 17 -15.46 2.00 15.57
N ALA A 18 -15.99 2.13 14.37
CA ALA A 18 -15.51 1.35 13.23
C ALA A 18 -14.05 1.74 12.94
N ALA A 19 -13.13 0.78 13.00
CA ALA A 19 -11.74 1.00 12.60
C ALA A 19 -11.72 1.38 11.12
N GLN A 20 -11.13 2.55 10.79
CA GLN A 20 -10.94 2.97 9.42
C GLN A 20 -9.96 2.03 8.72
N GLN A 21 -10.33 1.52 7.54
CA GLN A 21 -9.42 0.74 6.71
C GLN A 21 -8.27 1.64 6.23
N PRO A 22 -7.01 1.13 6.18
CA PRO A 22 -5.90 1.91 5.69
C PRO A 22 -6.12 2.29 4.21
N LEU A 23 -5.73 3.52 3.84
CA LEU A 23 -5.85 4.01 2.46
C LEU A 23 -4.89 3.30 1.49
N PHE A 24 -3.80 2.72 2.00
CA PHE A 24 -2.86 1.90 1.26
C PHE A 24 -2.67 0.55 1.96
N LYS A 25 -2.70 -0.53 1.17
CA LYS A 25 -2.43 -1.89 1.63
C LYS A 25 -1.53 -2.62 0.64
N ARG A 26 -0.50 -3.29 1.14
CA ARG A 26 0.35 -4.19 0.36
C ARG A 26 0.14 -5.64 0.82
N THR A 27 -0.15 -6.52 -0.13
CA THR A 27 -0.34 -7.96 0.14
C THR A 27 0.66 -8.74 -0.70
N VAL A 28 1.59 -9.45 -0.05
CA VAL A 28 2.54 -10.33 -0.74
C VAL A 28 1.79 -11.53 -1.32
N VAL A 29 1.99 -11.79 -2.61
CA VAL A 29 1.36 -12.89 -3.35
C VAL A 29 2.28 -14.10 -3.44
N GLN A 30 3.58 -13.84 -3.66
CA GLN A 30 4.60 -14.89 -3.71
C GLN A 30 5.99 -14.31 -3.42
N GLN A 31 6.89 -15.20 -3.02
CA GLN A 31 8.30 -14.90 -2.75
C GLN A 31 9.13 -16.13 -3.06
N ALA A 32 10.27 -15.95 -3.72
CA ALA A 32 11.16 -17.03 -4.07
C ALA A 32 12.62 -16.55 -4.19
N ASP A 33 13.55 -17.43 -3.91
CA ASP A 33 14.98 -17.18 -4.18
C ASP A 33 15.22 -17.13 -5.69
N LEU A 34 16.10 -16.24 -6.11
CA LEU A 34 16.58 -16.20 -7.48
C LEU A 34 17.83 -17.08 -7.64
N SER A 35 18.16 -17.42 -8.88
CA SER A 35 19.40 -18.15 -9.21
C SER A 35 20.65 -17.33 -8.89
N THR A 36 20.55 -15.99 -8.84
CA THR A 36 21.60 -15.10 -8.37
C THR A 36 21.70 -15.17 -6.85
N PRO A 37 22.84 -15.61 -6.27
CA PRO A 37 22.99 -15.72 -4.82
C PRO A 37 22.69 -14.42 -4.07
N GLY A 38 21.99 -14.52 -2.94
CA GLY A 38 21.65 -13.37 -2.09
C GLY A 38 20.51 -12.49 -2.61
N ARG A 39 19.85 -12.89 -3.70
CA ARG A 39 18.72 -12.19 -4.29
C ARG A 39 17.44 -13.02 -4.21
N GLU A 40 16.32 -12.34 -4.06
CA GLU A 40 14.98 -12.92 -4.08
C GLU A 40 14.04 -12.06 -4.92
N VAL A 41 12.98 -12.66 -5.40
CA VAL A 41 11.83 -11.98 -5.97
C VAL A 41 10.69 -11.99 -4.95
N ILE A 42 10.10 -10.83 -4.73
CA ILE A 42 8.86 -10.68 -3.96
C ILE A 42 7.84 -10.04 -4.89
N GLN A 43 6.69 -10.67 -5.03
CA GLN A 43 5.59 -10.11 -5.79
C GLN A 43 4.43 -9.76 -4.87
N ALA A 44 3.91 -8.54 -4.97
CA ALA A 44 2.85 -8.04 -4.12
C ALA A 44 1.80 -7.26 -4.92
N VAL A 45 0.56 -7.32 -4.45
CA VAL A 45 -0.50 -6.42 -4.90
C VAL A 45 -0.57 -5.25 -3.93
N GLY A 46 -0.43 -4.04 -4.46
CA GLY A 46 -0.72 -2.78 -3.76
C GLY A 46 -2.12 -2.31 -4.11
N GLU A 47 -2.93 -2.02 -3.09
CA GLU A 47 -4.27 -1.45 -3.23
C GLU A 47 -4.27 -0.05 -2.63
N PHE A 48 -4.75 0.92 -3.40
CA PHE A 48 -4.76 2.34 -3.05
C PHE A 48 -6.19 2.86 -3.13
N GLN A 49 -6.76 3.23 -1.99
CA GLN A 49 -7.98 4.04 -1.96
C GLN A 49 -7.67 5.45 -2.51
N PRO A 50 -8.65 6.26 -2.92
CA PRO A 50 -8.40 7.66 -3.26
C PRO A 50 -7.59 8.38 -2.17
N GLY A 51 -6.47 9.03 -2.55
CA GLY A 51 -5.51 9.63 -1.63
C GLY A 51 -4.53 8.67 -0.97
N GLY A 52 -4.66 7.36 -1.19
CA GLY A 52 -3.76 6.35 -0.64
C GLY A 52 -2.33 6.47 -1.18
N THR A 53 -1.35 6.26 -0.31
CA THR A 53 0.08 6.34 -0.61
C THR A 53 0.88 5.59 0.46
N PRO A 54 1.97 4.87 0.09
CA PRO A 54 2.92 4.34 1.06
C PRO A 54 3.86 5.41 1.67
N GLY A 55 3.91 6.61 1.08
CA GLY A 55 4.93 7.62 1.37
C GLY A 55 6.25 7.37 0.62
N ARG A 56 7.13 8.38 0.63
CA ARG A 56 8.46 8.28 -0.01
C ARG A 56 9.29 7.18 0.65
N HIS A 57 9.89 6.32 -0.15
CA HIS A 57 10.67 5.17 0.31
C HIS A 57 11.64 4.67 -0.75
N THR A 58 12.47 3.70 -0.37
CA THR A 58 13.40 2.98 -1.25
C THR A 58 13.21 1.48 -1.08
N HIS A 59 13.71 0.71 -2.05
CA HIS A 59 13.86 -0.75 -1.96
C HIS A 59 15.33 -1.15 -2.11
N ALA A 60 15.72 -2.27 -1.50
CA ALA A 60 17.06 -2.85 -1.64
C ALA A 60 17.22 -3.64 -2.95
N GLY A 61 16.72 -3.11 -4.04
CA GLY A 61 16.68 -3.66 -5.38
C GLY A 61 15.67 -2.95 -6.26
N GLU A 62 15.43 -3.49 -7.43
CA GLU A 62 14.51 -2.94 -8.43
C GLU A 62 13.06 -3.26 -8.07
N GLU A 63 12.15 -2.33 -8.43
CA GLU A 63 10.71 -2.58 -8.49
C GLU A 63 10.23 -2.50 -9.93
N VAL A 64 9.53 -3.53 -10.38
CA VAL A 64 8.81 -3.55 -11.66
C VAL A 64 7.32 -3.46 -11.37
N GLY A 65 6.72 -2.32 -11.66
CA GLY A 65 5.30 -2.05 -11.44
C GLY A 65 4.47 -2.25 -12.68
N TYR A 66 3.28 -2.81 -12.51
CA TYR A 66 2.25 -2.92 -13.57
C TYR A 66 0.89 -2.55 -12.99
N ILE A 67 0.23 -1.55 -13.59
CA ILE A 67 -1.07 -1.09 -13.10
C ILE A 67 -2.16 -2.07 -13.53
N LEU A 68 -2.83 -2.67 -12.56
CA LEU A 68 -3.94 -3.60 -12.77
C LEU A 68 -5.27 -2.89 -12.92
N GLU A 69 -5.48 -1.80 -12.15
CA GLU A 69 -6.74 -1.08 -12.07
C GLU A 69 -6.49 0.38 -11.71
N GLY A 70 -7.29 1.29 -12.28
CA GLY A 70 -7.25 2.70 -11.98
C GLY A 70 -6.01 3.42 -12.51
N THR A 71 -5.58 4.45 -11.78
CA THR A 71 -4.41 5.27 -12.11
C THR A 71 -3.59 5.57 -10.88
N LEU A 72 -2.26 5.62 -11.04
CA LEU A 72 -1.33 6.05 -9.99
C LEU A 72 -0.42 7.17 -10.51
N SER A 73 -0.23 8.18 -9.66
CA SER A 73 0.81 9.20 -9.83
C SER A 73 2.09 8.67 -9.20
N VAL A 74 3.14 8.47 -9.99
CA VAL A 74 4.43 7.92 -9.53
C VAL A 74 5.51 8.99 -9.62
N GLU A 75 6.16 9.25 -8.50
CA GLU A 75 7.31 10.13 -8.35
C GLU A 75 8.58 9.32 -8.26
N GLN A 76 9.65 9.75 -8.92
CA GLN A 76 10.99 9.15 -8.85
C GLN A 76 12.03 10.26 -8.59
N GLY A 77 12.58 10.30 -7.37
CA GLY A 77 13.48 11.35 -6.93
C GLY A 77 12.82 12.72 -7.01
N ASP A 78 13.51 13.66 -7.65
CA ASP A 78 13.03 15.05 -7.84
C ASP A 78 12.42 15.28 -9.24
N LYS A 79 12.16 14.21 -9.99
CA LYS A 79 11.52 14.31 -11.30
C LYS A 79 10.03 14.60 -11.15
N PRO A 80 9.40 15.28 -12.13
CA PRO A 80 7.95 15.43 -12.14
C PRO A 80 7.24 14.08 -12.08
N ALA A 81 6.15 14.02 -11.32
CA ALA A 81 5.33 12.82 -11.23
C ALA A 81 4.73 12.44 -12.60
N VAL A 82 4.67 11.14 -12.87
CA VAL A 82 4.07 10.58 -14.08
C VAL A 82 2.83 9.79 -13.71
N ILE A 83 1.74 9.99 -14.45
CA ILE A 83 0.50 9.23 -14.28
C ILE A 83 0.58 7.95 -15.11
N PHE A 84 0.47 6.80 -14.44
CA PHE A 84 0.33 5.49 -15.06
C PHE A 84 -1.11 4.98 -14.92
N LYS A 85 -1.63 4.41 -16.00
CA LYS A 85 -2.99 3.86 -16.10
C LYS A 85 -2.95 2.34 -16.16
N ALA A 86 -4.10 1.69 -15.92
CA ALA A 86 -4.24 0.25 -16.09
C ALA A 86 -3.67 -0.21 -17.45
N GLY A 87 -2.85 -1.29 -17.43
CA GLY A 87 -2.12 -1.80 -18.58
C GLY A 87 -0.75 -1.18 -18.83
N GLN A 88 -0.35 -0.16 -18.08
CA GLN A 88 0.97 0.46 -18.17
C GLN A 88 1.89 -0.02 -17.03
N GLY A 89 3.19 -0.01 -17.28
CA GLY A 89 4.20 -0.39 -16.31
C GLY A 89 5.33 0.62 -16.20
N PHE A 90 6.11 0.49 -15.12
CA PHE A 90 7.29 1.30 -14.86
C PHE A 90 8.34 0.46 -14.13
N VAL A 91 9.56 0.96 -14.10
CA VAL A 91 10.65 0.39 -13.32
C VAL A 91 11.21 1.47 -12.40
N ILE A 92 11.38 1.12 -11.12
CA ILE A 92 12.12 1.91 -10.15
C ILE A 92 13.50 1.27 -9.98
N PRO A 93 14.59 1.99 -10.25
CA PRO A 93 15.94 1.50 -10.01
C PRO A 93 16.21 1.20 -8.53
N ALA A 94 17.15 0.29 -8.27
CA ALA A 94 17.55 -0.04 -6.91
C ALA A 94 17.98 1.21 -6.11
N GLY A 95 17.45 1.36 -4.89
CA GLY A 95 17.77 2.46 -3.99
C GLY A 95 17.18 3.82 -4.39
N GLN A 96 16.45 3.92 -5.49
CA GLN A 96 15.82 5.18 -5.91
C GLN A 96 14.68 5.56 -4.96
N ILE A 97 14.76 6.77 -4.40
CA ILE A 97 13.63 7.33 -3.64
C ILE A 97 12.45 7.54 -4.60
N HIS A 98 11.29 7.04 -4.22
CA HIS A 98 10.08 7.14 -5.02
C HIS A 98 8.83 7.09 -4.14
N ASN A 99 7.69 7.40 -4.74
CA ASN A 99 6.36 7.27 -4.14
C ASN A 99 5.32 7.02 -5.22
N ALA A 100 4.22 6.38 -4.84
CA ALA A 100 3.02 6.25 -5.65
C ALA A 100 1.82 6.78 -4.86
N THR A 101 0.95 7.54 -5.51
CA THR A 101 -0.24 8.13 -4.89
C THR A 101 -1.44 7.93 -5.80
N ASN A 102 -2.54 7.47 -5.25
CA ASN A 102 -3.80 7.45 -5.98
C ASN A 102 -4.43 8.85 -5.96
N THR A 103 -4.28 9.58 -7.07
CA THR A 103 -4.88 10.92 -7.26
C THR A 103 -6.24 10.87 -7.96
N GLY A 104 -6.73 9.67 -8.27
CA GLY A 104 -8.06 9.44 -8.86
C GLY A 104 -9.18 9.37 -7.84
N THR A 105 -10.38 9.08 -8.30
CA THR A 105 -11.61 9.00 -7.50
C THR A 105 -12.03 7.56 -7.18
N GLY A 106 -11.48 6.58 -7.86
CA GLY A 106 -11.71 5.15 -7.65
C GLY A 106 -10.48 4.45 -7.06
N VAL A 107 -10.63 3.18 -6.72
CA VAL A 107 -9.53 2.33 -6.27
C VAL A 107 -8.50 2.16 -7.38
N ALA A 108 -7.21 2.19 -7.03
CA ALA A 108 -6.14 1.80 -7.92
C ALA A 108 -5.43 0.55 -7.39
N LYS A 109 -4.98 -0.33 -8.30
CA LYS A 109 -4.23 -1.54 -7.95
C LYS A 109 -3.00 -1.69 -8.83
N ILE A 110 -1.91 -2.10 -8.21
CA ILE A 110 -0.65 -2.39 -8.88
C ILE A 110 -0.20 -3.81 -8.54
N LEU A 111 0.35 -4.51 -9.53
CA LEU A 111 1.20 -5.67 -9.30
C LEU A 111 2.65 -5.16 -9.27
N ALA A 112 3.29 -5.23 -8.13
CA ALA A 112 4.68 -4.84 -7.95
C ALA A 112 5.55 -6.09 -7.79
N THR A 113 6.59 -6.18 -8.62
CA THR A 113 7.60 -7.25 -8.56
C THR A 113 8.92 -6.63 -8.11
N TYR A 114 9.37 -7.03 -6.93
CA TYR A 114 10.62 -6.56 -6.33
C TYR A 114 11.71 -7.61 -6.53
N ILE A 115 12.86 -7.19 -7.06
CA ILE A 115 14.06 -8.02 -7.21
C ILE A 115 15.09 -7.46 -6.24
N VAL A 116 15.16 -8.04 -5.05
CA VAL A 116 15.80 -7.38 -3.89
C VAL A 116 16.82 -8.28 -3.20
N GLU A 117 17.66 -7.67 -2.35
CA GLU A 117 18.56 -8.39 -1.46
C GLU A 117 17.78 -9.12 -0.37
N LYS A 118 18.12 -10.39 -0.14
CA LYS A 118 17.55 -11.19 0.95
C LYS A 118 17.90 -10.60 2.31
N GLY A 119 16.93 -10.67 3.23
CA GLY A 119 17.12 -10.25 4.61
C GLY A 119 17.08 -8.74 4.83
N LYS A 120 16.85 -7.94 3.78
CA LYS A 120 16.63 -6.50 3.88
C LYS A 120 15.12 -6.20 4.02
N PRO A 121 14.73 -5.10 4.69
CA PRO A 121 13.36 -4.63 4.65
C PRO A 121 12.90 -4.42 3.21
N LEU A 122 11.66 -4.81 2.88
CA LEU A 122 11.12 -4.60 1.54
C LEU A 122 11.06 -3.11 1.18
N ALA A 123 10.71 -2.27 2.13
CA ALA A 123 10.71 -0.81 1.94
C ALA A 123 11.35 -0.12 3.14
N THR A 124 12.14 0.91 2.86
CA THR A 124 12.76 1.78 3.88
C THR A 124 12.23 3.20 3.67
N PRO A 125 11.58 3.83 4.67
CA PRO A 125 11.10 5.22 4.57
C PRO A 125 12.23 6.17 4.22
N ALA A 126 11.94 7.18 3.38
CA ALA A 126 12.86 8.22 2.96
C ALA A 126 12.24 9.61 3.19
N LYS A 127 13.09 10.63 3.32
CA LYS A 127 12.67 12.03 3.46
C LYS A 127 12.56 12.71 2.12
#